data_ba0e5673c1cfc9f0d31f2abb94da853a
#
_entry.id   ba0e5673c1cfc9f0d31f2abb94da853a
#
_cell.length_a   1.000
_cell.length_b   1.000
_cell.length_c   1.000
_cell.angle_alpha   90.00
_cell.angle_beta   90.00
_cell.angle_gamma   90.00
#
_symmetry.space_group_name_H-M   'P 1'
#
loop_
_entity.id
_entity.type
_entity.pdbx_description
1 polymer ?
#
loop_
_entity_poly.entity_id
_entity_poly.type
_entity_poly.pdbx_seq_one_letter_code
_entity_poly.pdbx_strand_id
1 'polypeptide(L)'
;HPLGNPPHLRMESLARTSTYVRAYVAVVVLLAAASIVLLFTMSPSGVTPETVSILGLLAFIGLGFGLQLAELKLVVGTVHSSISFIIYIGSGLVFGPAWAALITALSVGGAQLVGRKPVIKAIFNVAQHVVAIVASGVAYLALGGPLPPQPIDEAVLPFMAFLLVFFAVNSVAVSGVVAISEGRPFKDVWI
;
A
#
# COMPACT_ATOMS: atom_id res chain seq x y z
N HIS A 1 6.64 37.85 -22.91
CA HIS A 1 7.37 36.60 -22.62
C HIS A 1 7.70 36.58 -21.13
N PRO A 2 7.18 35.64 -20.32
CA PRO A 2 7.70 35.44 -18.97
C PRO A 2 9.12 34.89 -19.11
N LEU A 3 10.09 35.64 -18.59
CA LEU A 3 11.49 35.23 -18.50
C LEU A 3 11.53 33.94 -17.69
N GLY A 4 11.81 32.80 -18.35
CA GLY A 4 11.97 31.52 -17.68
C GLY A 4 13.08 31.62 -16.64
N ASN A 5 12.89 30.96 -15.49
CA ASN A 5 13.90 30.92 -14.44
C ASN A 5 15.27 30.52 -15.00
N PRO A 6 16.34 31.19 -14.58
CA PRO A 6 17.69 30.86 -15.05
C PRO A 6 18.04 29.40 -14.73
N PRO A 7 18.85 28.72 -15.57
CA PRO A 7 19.09 27.28 -15.50
C PRO A 7 19.56 26.78 -14.13
N HIS A 8 20.37 27.56 -13.40
CA HIS A 8 20.86 27.18 -12.07
C HIS A 8 19.75 27.11 -11.03
N LEU A 9 18.80 28.06 -11.03
CA LEU A 9 17.63 28.03 -10.11
C LEU A 9 16.71 26.85 -10.43
N ARG A 10 16.60 26.47 -11.70
CA ARG A 10 15.83 25.29 -12.12
C ARG A 10 16.49 24.00 -11.65
N MET A 11 17.80 23.90 -11.74
CA MET A 11 18.54 22.73 -11.24
C MET A 11 18.45 22.59 -9.71
N GLU A 12 18.57 23.69 -8.98
CA GLU A 12 18.41 23.66 -7.51
C GLU A 12 17.01 23.25 -7.08
N SER A 13 15.97 23.73 -7.77
CA SER A 13 14.58 23.34 -7.47
C SER A 13 14.34 21.85 -7.72
N LEU A 14 14.85 21.30 -8.83
CA LEU A 14 14.74 19.88 -9.15
C LEU A 14 15.50 19.00 -8.14
N ALA A 15 16.70 19.42 -7.73
CA ALA A 15 17.47 18.70 -6.72
C ALA A 15 16.76 18.69 -5.35
N ARG A 16 16.20 19.82 -4.94
CA ARG A 16 15.43 19.95 -3.70
C ARG A 16 14.17 19.08 -3.70
N THR A 17 13.39 19.11 -4.78
CA THR A 17 12.21 18.25 -4.96
C THR A 17 12.59 16.77 -4.87
N SER A 18 13.68 16.35 -5.51
CA SER A 18 14.18 14.97 -5.43
C SER A 18 14.53 14.56 -3.99
N THR A 19 15.11 15.46 -3.18
CA THR A 19 15.43 15.20 -1.78
C THR A 19 14.17 15.01 -0.93
N TYR A 20 13.17 15.87 -1.09
CA TYR A 20 11.90 15.73 -0.35
C TYR A 20 11.14 14.46 -0.71
N VAL A 21 11.09 14.08 -2.00
CA VAL A 21 10.51 12.81 -2.43
C VAL A 21 11.23 11.62 -1.77
N ARG A 22 12.56 11.62 -1.76
CA ARG A 22 13.33 10.54 -1.12
C ARG A 22 13.07 10.47 0.38
N ALA A 23 13.03 11.60 1.07
CA ALA A 23 12.73 11.67 2.50
C ALA A 23 11.32 11.13 2.80
N TYR A 24 10.32 11.54 2.01
CA TYR A 24 8.95 11.05 2.15
C TYR A 24 8.87 9.53 1.95
N VAL A 25 9.49 9.01 0.89
CA VAL A 25 9.55 7.57 0.63
C VAL A 25 10.24 6.84 1.78
N ALA A 26 11.35 7.36 2.30
CA ALA A 26 12.04 6.77 3.45
C ALA A 26 11.14 6.69 4.69
N VAL A 27 10.37 7.74 4.99
CA VAL A 27 9.40 7.72 6.10
C VAL A 27 8.35 6.62 5.89
N VAL A 28 7.76 6.52 4.70
CA VAL A 28 6.75 5.49 4.41
C VAL A 28 7.35 4.08 4.51
N VAL A 29 8.58 3.88 4.06
CA VAL A 29 9.30 2.59 4.18
C VAL A 29 9.56 2.23 5.65
N LEU A 30 10.01 3.20 6.45
CA LEU A 30 10.24 2.98 7.88
C LEU A 30 8.93 2.63 8.60
N LEU A 31 7.83 3.31 8.27
CA LEU A 31 6.51 2.98 8.81
C LEU A 31 6.08 1.57 8.41
N ALA A 32 6.27 1.17 7.16
CA ALA A 32 5.94 -0.17 6.70
C ALA A 32 6.77 -1.24 7.43
N ALA A 33 8.08 -1.05 7.54
CA ALA A 33 8.96 -1.97 8.23
C ALA A 33 8.63 -2.08 9.73
N ALA A 34 8.44 -0.94 10.40
CA ALA A 34 8.05 -0.91 11.81
C ALA A 34 6.70 -1.60 12.05
N SER A 35 5.73 -1.38 11.16
CA SER A 35 4.40 -2.00 11.24
C SER A 35 4.47 -3.53 11.13
N ILE A 36 5.27 -4.05 10.21
CA ILE A 36 5.47 -5.51 10.05
C ILE A 36 6.12 -6.08 11.32
N VAL A 37 7.23 -5.48 11.77
CA VAL A 37 7.93 -5.94 12.97
C VAL A 37 7.00 -5.94 14.18
N LEU A 38 6.26 -4.85 14.40
CA LEU A 38 5.34 -4.71 15.51
C LEU A 38 4.25 -5.79 15.49
N LEU A 39 3.64 -6.05 14.32
CA LEU A 39 2.60 -7.06 14.18
C LEU A 39 3.11 -8.47 14.50
N PHE A 40 4.31 -8.84 14.02
CA PHE A 40 4.88 -10.16 14.30
C PHE A 40 5.34 -10.31 15.75
N THR A 41 5.77 -9.23 16.42
CA THR A 41 6.17 -9.26 17.83
C THR A 41 4.99 -9.27 18.78
N MET A 42 3.90 -8.58 18.44
CA MET A 42 2.72 -8.49 19.31
C MET A 42 1.70 -9.63 19.11
N SER A 43 1.82 -10.39 18.01
CA SER A 43 0.89 -11.48 17.62
C SER A 43 -0.59 -11.14 17.83
N PRO A 44 -1.09 -9.97 17.38
CA PRO A 44 -2.44 -9.53 17.69
C PRO A 44 -3.54 -10.37 17.03
N SER A 45 -3.18 -11.24 16.08
CA SER A 45 -4.14 -11.90 15.21
C SER A 45 -4.61 -13.28 15.68
N GLY A 46 -4.02 -13.86 16.73
CA GLY A 46 -4.34 -15.25 17.11
C GLY A 46 -4.02 -16.29 16.02
N VAL A 47 -3.64 -15.86 14.83
CA VAL A 47 -3.25 -16.70 13.71
C VAL A 47 -1.76 -17.01 13.84
N THR A 48 -1.44 -18.15 14.37
CA THR A 48 -0.06 -18.61 14.50
C THR A 48 0.48 -19.12 13.17
N PRO A 49 1.81 -19.11 12.95
CA PRO A 49 2.41 -19.70 11.75
C PRO A 49 1.98 -21.15 11.47
N GLU A 50 1.66 -21.89 12.52
CA GLU A 50 1.24 -23.31 12.43
C GLU A 50 -0.17 -23.48 11.86
N THR A 51 -1.04 -22.47 11.99
CA THR A 51 -2.42 -22.50 11.49
C THR A 51 -2.56 -21.95 10.07
N VAL A 52 -1.50 -21.33 9.53
CA VAL A 52 -1.53 -20.71 8.21
C VAL A 52 -1.20 -21.72 7.13
N SER A 53 -2.14 -21.95 6.21
CA SER A 53 -1.91 -22.78 5.04
C SER A 53 -0.87 -22.17 4.10
N ILE A 54 0.25 -22.86 3.91
CA ILE A 54 1.28 -22.44 2.94
C ILE A 54 0.70 -22.37 1.53
N LEU A 55 -0.15 -23.31 1.14
CA LEU A 55 -0.82 -23.30 -0.16
C LEU A 55 -1.74 -22.08 -0.31
N GLY A 56 -2.46 -21.71 0.75
CA GLY A 56 -3.27 -20.49 0.80
C GLY A 56 -2.43 -19.23 0.63
N LEU A 57 -1.31 -19.12 1.33
CA LEU A 57 -0.38 -18.00 1.18
C LEU A 57 0.13 -17.88 -0.27
N LEU A 58 0.61 -18.99 -0.84
CA LEU A 58 1.11 -19.01 -2.22
C LEU A 58 0.02 -18.66 -3.23
N ALA A 59 -1.22 -19.13 -3.01
CA ALA A 59 -2.36 -18.79 -3.86
C ALA A 59 -2.66 -17.29 -3.82
N PHE A 60 -2.72 -16.66 -2.63
CA PHE A 60 -2.97 -15.23 -2.50
C PHE A 60 -1.82 -14.39 -3.06
N ILE A 61 -0.56 -14.80 -2.86
CA ILE A 61 0.61 -14.13 -3.46
C ILE A 61 0.52 -14.22 -5.00
N GLY A 62 0.24 -15.41 -5.53
CA GLY A 62 0.12 -15.62 -6.98
C GLY A 62 -1.02 -14.85 -7.61
N LEU A 63 -2.20 -14.82 -6.98
CA LEU A 63 -3.35 -14.03 -7.45
C LEU A 63 -3.07 -12.54 -7.38
N GLY A 64 -2.54 -12.04 -6.26
CA GLY A 64 -2.19 -10.64 -6.10
C GLY A 64 -1.13 -10.19 -7.11
N PHE A 65 -0.09 -11.00 -7.31
CA PHE A 65 0.94 -10.76 -8.32
C PHE A 65 0.36 -10.75 -9.74
N GLY A 66 -0.47 -11.74 -10.09
CA GLY A 66 -1.10 -11.85 -11.40
C GLY A 66 -2.00 -10.65 -11.72
N LEU A 67 -2.82 -10.22 -10.76
CA LEU A 67 -3.67 -9.03 -10.92
C LEU A 67 -2.83 -7.75 -11.07
N GLN A 68 -1.77 -7.58 -10.28
CA GLN A 68 -0.85 -6.44 -10.43
C GLN A 68 -0.19 -6.40 -11.81
N LEU A 69 0.19 -7.55 -12.36
CA LEU A 69 0.72 -7.63 -13.74
C LEU A 69 -0.34 -7.30 -14.78
N ALA A 70 -1.59 -7.74 -14.58
CA ALA A 70 -2.70 -7.41 -15.47
C ALA A 70 -2.98 -5.90 -15.47
N GLU A 71 -2.98 -5.25 -14.30
CA GLU A 71 -3.13 -3.80 -14.16
C GLU A 71 -2.03 -3.01 -14.87
N LEU A 72 -0.79 -3.49 -14.86
CA LEU A 72 0.31 -2.87 -15.62
C LEU A 72 0.07 -2.88 -17.13
N LYS A 73 -0.74 -3.80 -17.63
CA LYS A 73 -1.08 -3.94 -19.06
C LYS A 73 -2.37 -3.22 -19.43
N LEU A 74 -3.30 -3.07 -18.49
CA LEU A 74 -4.61 -2.48 -18.70
C LEU A 74 -4.60 -0.96 -18.42
N VAL A 75 -3.70 -0.23 -19.07
CA VAL A 75 -3.72 1.23 -19.06
C VAL A 75 -4.80 1.69 -20.03
N VAL A 76 -6.02 1.89 -19.53
CA VAL A 76 -7.12 2.46 -20.33
C VAL A 76 -7.28 3.93 -19.92
N GLY A 77 -6.70 4.82 -20.72
CA GLY A 77 -6.76 6.27 -20.50
C GLY A 77 -5.93 6.75 -19.31
N THR A 78 -6.41 7.77 -18.62
CA THR A 78 -5.74 8.40 -17.47
C THR A 78 -6.14 7.79 -16.12
N VAL A 79 -7.10 6.86 -16.09
CA VAL A 79 -7.61 6.25 -14.86
C VAL A 79 -6.90 4.91 -14.62
N HIS A 80 -6.07 4.87 -13.59
CA HIS A 80 -5.49 3.63 -13.09
C HIS A 80 -6.43 3.05 -12.02
N SER A 81 -7.28 2.10 -12.42
CA SER A 81 -8.09 1.34 -11.47
C SER A 81 -7.30 0.11 -11.04
N SER A 82 -7.00 0.00 -9.75
CA SER A 82 -6.39 -1.19 -9.18
C SER A 82 -7.48 -2.14 -8.71
N ILE A 83 -7.45 -3.39 -9.19
CA ILE A 83 -8.37 -4.46 -8.74
C ILE A 83 -7.67 -5.35 -7.71
N SER A 84 -6.35 -5.34 -7.69
CA SER A 84 -5.54 -6.19 -6.81
C SER A 84 -5.79 -5.95 -5.32
N PHE A 85 -6.30 -4.77 -4.92
CA PHE A 85 -6.64 -4.48 -3.54
C PHE A 85 -7.63 -5.49 -2.94
N ILE A 86 -8.51 -6.11 -3.76
CA ILE A 86 -9.47 -7.13 -3.30
C ILE A 86 -8.72 -8.32 -2.71
N ILE A 87 -7.61 -8.74 -3.33
CA ILE A 87 -6.79 -9.84 -2.83
C ILE A 87 -6.10 -9.46 -1.53
N TYR A 88 -5.62 -8.22 -1.41
CA TYR A 88 -4.94 -7.75 -0.19
C TYR A 88 -5.93 -7.65 0.98
N ILE A 89 -7.11 -7.10 0.75
CA ILE A 89 -8.18 -7.06 1.76
C ILE A 89 -8.60 -8.49 2.15
N GLY A 90 -8.86 -9.37 1.16
CA GLY A 90 -9.19 -10.75 1.41
C GLY A 90 -8.13 -11.48 2.23
N SER A 91 -6.85 -11.25 1.93
CA SER A 91 -5.75 -11.83 2.71
C SER A 91 -5.73 -11.32 4.15
N GLY A 92 -6.07 -10.05 4.37
CA GLY A 92 -6.17 -9.45 5.71
C GLY A 92 -7.26 -10.08 6.56
N LEU A 93 -8.38 -10.41 5.94
CA LEU A 93 -9.50 -11.07 6.61
C LEU A 93 -9.23 -12.55 6.88
N VAL A 94 -8.56 -13.25 5.95
CA VAL A 94 -8.30 -14.71 6.07
C VAL A 94 -7.10 -14.99 6.98
N PHE A 95 -5.99 -14.28 6.81
CA PHE A 95 -4.72 -14.58 7.47
C PHE A 95 -4.34 -13.54 8.53
N GLY A 96 -5.11 -12.47 8.66
CA GLY A 96 -4.79 -11.34 9.54
C GLY A 96 -3.76 -10.37 8.96
N PRO A 97 -3.59 -9.20 9.60
CA PRO A 97 -2.85 -8.08 9.04
C PRO A 97 -1.35 -8.36 8.82
N ALA A 98 -0.72 -9.19 9.66
CA ALA A 98 0.71 -9.51 9.54
C ALA A 98 1.01 -10.30 8.25
N TRP A 99 0.25 -11.37 8.00
CA TRP A 99 0.40 -12.19 6.80
C TRP A 99 -0.05 -11.45 5.54
N ALA A 100 -1.13 -10.65 5.65
CA ALA A 100 -1.57 -9.80 4.55
C ALA A 100 -0.50 -8.80 4.12
N ALA A 101 0.24 -8.23 5.08
CA ALA A 101 1.36 -7.34 4.79
C ALA A 101 2.45 -8.03 3.98
N LEU A 102 2.81 -9.28 4.33
CA LEU A 102 3.78 -10.08 3.57
C LEU A 102 3.26 -10.44 2.17
N ILE A 103 2.01 -10.93 2.06
CA ILE A 103 1.38 -11.24 0.78
C ILE A 103 1.40 -10.00 -0.13
N THR A 104 1.00 -8.86 0.40
CA THR A 104 0.97 -7.58 -0.33
C THR A 104 2.37 -7.16 -0.77
N ALA A 105 3.36 -7.22 0.14
CA ALA A 105 4.73 -6.85 -0.17
C ALA A 105 5.33 -7.73 -1.29
N LEU A 106 5.12 -9.03 -1.24
CA LEU A 106 5.62 -9.97 -2.23
C LEU A 106 4.91 -9.82 -3.58
N SER A 107 3.58 -9.67 -3.57
CA SER A 107 2.78 -9.49 -4.79
C SER A 107 3.11 -8.19 -5.51
N VAL A 108 3.06 -7.06 -4.80
CA VAL A 108 3.36 -5.75 -5.36
C VAL A 108 4.84 -5.69 -5.75
N GLY A 109 5.76 -6.10 -4.87
CA GLY A 109 7.20 -6.08 -5.12
C GLY A 109 7.58 -6.89 -6.36
N GLY A 110 7.09 -8.11 -6.47
CA GLY A 110 7.30 -8.96 -7.64
C GLY A 110 6.81 -8.31 -8.93
N ALA A 111 5.61 -7.74 -8.92
CA ALA A 111 5.05 -7.06 -10.10
C ALA A 111 5.84 -5.81 -10.50
N GLN A 112 6.32 -5.01 -9.52
CA GLN A 112 7.15 -3.84 -9.79
C GLN A 112 8.50 -4.23 -10.41
N LEU A 113 9.10 -5.35 -9.96
CA LEU A 113 10.34 -5.90 -10.52
C LEU A 113 10.15 -6.34 -11.97
N VAL A 114 9.12 -7.14 -12.25
CA VAL A 114 8.78 -7.58 -13.61
C VAL A 114 8.44 -6.40 -14.52
N GLY A 115 7.71 -5.41 -14.00
CA GLY A 115 7.36 -4.18 -14.71
C GLY A 115 8.53 -3.21 -14.90
N ARG A 116 9.74 -3.53 -14.39
CA ARG A 116 10.95 -2.71 -14.48
C ARG A 116 10.72 -1.25 -14.08
N LYS A 117 9.90 -1.03 -13.06
CA LYS A 117 9.62 0.32 -12.57
C LYS A 117 10.86 0.93 -11.89
N PRO A 118 11.03 2.27 -11.93
CA PRO A 118 12.10 2.94 -11.22
C PRO A 118 12.12 2.52 -9.73
N VAL A 119 13.29 2.19 -9.20
CA VAL A 119 13.48 1.58 -7.87
C VAL A 119 12.75 2.35 -6.77
N ILE A 120 12.89 3.68 -6.75
CA ILE A 120 12.24 4.53 -5.73
C ILE A 120 10.71 4.45 -5.81
N LYS A 121 10.15 4.35 -7.01
CA LYS A 121 8.70 4.18 -7.24
C LYS A 121 8.24 2.80 -6.81
N ALA A 122 9.03 1.77 -7.11
CA ALA A 122 8.74 0.40 -6.72
C ALA A 122 8.74 0.24 -5.18
N ILE A 123 9.77 0.75 -4.52
CA ILE A 123 9.87 0.73 -3.05
C ILE A 123 8.71 1.49 -2.41
N PHE A 124 8.39 2.69 -2.91
CA PHE A 124 7.24 3.46 -2.41
C PHE A 124 5.94 2.68 -2.57
N ASN A 125 5.67 2.11 -3.76
CA ASN A 125 4.43 1.37 -4.01
C ASN A 125 4.28 0.16 -3.08
N VAL A 126 5.35 -0.59 -2.81
CA VAL A 126 5.32 -1.68 -1.85
C VAL A 126 5.01 -1.16 -0.45
N ALA A 127 5.77 -0.18 0.01
CA ALA A 127 5.68 0.32 1.38
C ALA A 127 4.31 0.94 1.68
N GLN A 128 3.77 1.76 0.77
CA GLN A 128 2.47 2.39 0.98
C GLN A 128 1.32 1.38 1.02
N HIS A 129 1.35 0.32 0.19
CA HIS A 129 0.34 -0.74 0.27
C HIS A 129 0.45 -1.55 1.58
N VAL A 130 1.67 -1.80 2.04
CA VAL A 130 1.90 -2.46 3.35
C VAL A 130 1.33 -1.61 4.48
N VAL A 131 1.62 -0.31 4.52
CA VAL A 131 1.08 0.59 5.54
C VAL A 131 -0.44 0.61 5.48
N ALA A 132 -1.03 0.70 4.29
CA ALA A 132 -2.47 0.72 4.11
C ALA A 132 -3.12 -0.57 4.62
N ILE A 133 -2.60 -1.76 4.27
CA ILE A 133 -3.18 -3.04 4.69
C ILE A 133 -3.02 -3.28 6.20
N VAL A 134 -1.89 -2.88 6.78
CA VAL A 134 -1.66 -3.00 8.22
C VAL A 134 -2.59 -2.08 9.00
N ALA A 135 -2.67 -0.80 8.64
CA ALA A 135 -3.55 0.15 9.31
C ALA A 135 -5.02 -0.30 9.25
N SER A 136 -5.45 -0.82 8.10
CA SER A 136 -6.79 -1.34 7.88
C SER A 136 -7.09 -2.58 8.71
N GLY A 137 -6.14 -3.53 8.75
CA GLY A 137 -6.28 -4.74 9.54
C GLY A 137 -6.31 -4.44 11.04
N VAL A 138 -5.51 -3.49 11.51
CA VAL A 138 -5.56 -3.02 12.91
C VAL A 138 -6.90 -2.36 13.23
N ALA A 139 -7.42 -1.52 12.34
CA ALA A 139 -8.73 -0.91 12.51
C ALA A 139 -9.87 -1.96 12.57
N TYR A 140 -9.80 -2.98 11.70
CA TYR A 140 -10.72 -4.11 11.70
C TYR A 140 -10.73 -4.84 13.06
N LEU A 141 -9.56 -5.20 13.56
CA LEU A 141 -9.41 -5.91 14.83
C LEU A 141 -9.82 -5.04 16.03
N ALA A 142 -9.49 -3.75 16.00
CA ALA A 142 -9.83 -2.81 17.07
C ALA A 142 -11.34 -2.61 17.23
N LEU A 143 -12.11 -2.82 16.15
CA LEU A 143 -13.58 -2.80 16.17
C LEU A 143 -14.20 -4.19 16.42
N GLY A 144 -13.42 -5.16 16.85
CA GLY A 144 -13.90 -6.50 17.17
C GLY A 144 -14.09 -7.41 15.94
N GLY A 145 -13.48 -7.09 14.81
CA GLY A 145 -13.55 -7.92 13.62
C GLY A 145 -12.96 -9.32 13.86
N PRO A 146 -13.74 -10.39 13.66
CA PRO A 146 -13.29 -11.76 13.92
C PRO A 146 -12.34 -12.28 12.85
N LEU A 147 -11.39 -13.14 13.24
CA LEU A 147 -10.50 -13.88 12.34
C LEU A 147 -10.58 -15.38 12.65
N PRO A 148 -10.95 -16.23 11.70
CA PRO A 148 -11.49 -15.93 10.37
C PRO A 148 -12.84 -15.21 10.41
N PRO A 149 -13.31 -14.61 9.30
CA PRO A 149 -14.57 -13.89 9.26
C PRO A 149 -15.74 -14.76 9.72
N GLN A 150 -16.56 -14.23 10.60
CA GLN A 150 -17.84 -14.78 11.04
C GLN A 150 -18.98 -14.28 10.11
N PRO A 151 -20.24 -14.70 10.31
CA PRO A 151 -21.39 -14.20 9.56
C PRO A 151 -21.41 -12.67 9.44
N ILE A 152 -21.88 -12.18 8.31
CA ILE A 152 -21.74 -10.78 7.85
C ILE A 152 -22.30 -9.77 8.85
N ASP A 153 -23.36 -10.09 9.56
CA ASP A 153 -24.05 -9.21 10.50
C ASP A 153 -23.15 -8.71 11.64
N GLU A 154 -22.22 -9.53 12.14
CA GLU A 154 -21.28 -9.14 13.18
C GLU A 154 -20.03 -8.43 12.68
N ALA A 155 -19.71 -8.58 11.39
CA ALA A 155 -18.49 -8.09 10.80
C ALA A 155 -18.65 -6.84 9.91
N VAL A 156 -19.87 -6.34 9.69
CA VAL A 156 -20.12 -5.21 8.77
C VAL A 156 -19.35 -3.97 9.17
N LEU A 157 -19.45 -3.53 10.41
CA LEU A 157 -18.78 -2.30 10.87
C LEU A 157 -17.26 -2.41 10.82
N PRO A 158 -16.64 -3.49 11.36
CA PRO A 158 -15.19 -3.72 11.20
C PRO A 158 -14.77 -3.76 9.72
N PHE A 159 -15.54 -4.42 8.85
CA PHE A 159 -15.22 -4.52 7.43
C PHE A 159 -15.29 -3.16 6.73
N MET A 160 -16.30 -2.36 7.01
CA MET A 160 -16.39 -1.00 6.49
C MET A 160 -15.22 -0.13 6.94
N ALA A 161 -14.81 -0.25 8.20
CA ALA A 161 -13.62 0.43 8.71
C ALA A 161 -12.35 -0.02 7.98
N PHE A 162 -12.21 -1.33 7.73
CA PHE A 162 -11.10 -1.88 6.94
C PHE A 162 -11.02 -1.18 5.58
N LEU A 163 -12.13 -1.13 4.84
CA LEU A 163 -12.18 -0.50 3.51
C LEU A 163 -11.85 0.99 3.58
N LEU A 164 -12.51 1.73 4.48
CA LEU A 164 -12.33 3.17 4.60
C LEU A 164 -10.88 3.53 4.95
N VAL A 165 -10.28 2.82 5.92
CA VAL A 165 -8.89 3.06 6.31
C VAL A 165 -7.92 2.70 5.18
N PHE A 166 -8.15 1.59 4.47
CA PHE A 166 -7.32 1.20 3.33
C PHE A 166 -7.29 2.30 2.27
N PHE A 167 -8.46 2.74 1.83
CA PHE A 167 -8.53 3.77 0.79
C PHE A 167 -8.02 5.12 1.27
N ALA A 168 -8.32 5.52 2.52
CA ALA A 168 -7.83 6.78 3.07
C ALA A 168 -6.29 6.80 3.15
N VAL A 169 -5.67 5.77 3.72
CA VAL A 169 -4.22 5.69 3.85
C VAL A 169 -3.56 5.64 2.47
N ASN A 170 -4.09 4.84 1.54
CA ASN A 170 -3.59 4.77 0.18
C ASN A 170 -3.67 6.12 -0.55
N SER A 171 -4.83 6.78 -0.50
CA SER A 171 -5.03 8.10 -1.12
C SER A 171 -4.11 9.16 -0.52
N VAL A 172 -3.98 9.22 0.81
CA VAL A 172 -3.07 10.16 1.49
C VAL A 172 -1.63 9.93 1.06
N ALA A 173 -1.17 8.67 1.05
CA ALA A 173 0.21 8.34 0.69
C ALA A 173 0.53 8.71 -0.76
N VAL A 174 -0.37 8.36 -1.70
CA VAL A 174 -0.18 8.64 -3.13
C VAL A 174 -0.29 10.14 -3.41
N SER A 175 -1.31 10.81 -2.89
CA SER A 175 -1.46 12.27 -3.07
C SER A 175 -0.29 13.04 -2.45
N GLY A 176 0.24 12.56 -1.32
CA GLY A 176 1.41 13.16 -0.68
C GLY A 176 2.66 13.11 -1.56
N VAL A 177 2.99 11.94 -2.11
CA VAL A 177 4.17 11.82 -2.99
C VAL A 177 4.00 12.61 -4.28
N VAL A 178 2.79 12.64 -4.85
CA VAL A 178 2.50 13.42 -6.07
C VAL A 178 2.61 14.92 -5.78
N ALA A 179 2.02 15.41 -4.71
CA ALA A 179 2.10 16.82 -4.30
C ALA A 179 3.55 17.28 -4.16
N ILE A 180 4.39 16.48 -3.48
CA ILE A 180 5.82 16.79 -3.31
C ILE A 180 6.55 16.73 -4.66
N SER A 181 6.27 15.72 -5.50
CA SER A 181 6.98 15.55 -6.77
C SER A 181 6.64 16.63 -7.79
N GLU A 182 5.41 17.14 -7.77
CA GLU A 182 4.94 18.18 -8.68
C GLU A 182 5.07 19.60 -8.10
N GLY A 183 5.44 19.72 -6.82
CA GLY A 183 5.49 21.02 -6.14
C GLY A 183 4.13 21.71 -6.02
N ARG A 184 3.05 20.91 -5.92
CA ARG A 184 1.66 21.38 -5.85
C ARG A 184 1.13 21.23 -4.42
N PRO A 185 0.18 22.06 -4.00
CA PRO A 185 -0.50 21.89 -2.72
C PRO A 185 -1.23 20.54 -2.66
N PHE A 186 -1.18 19.88 -1.51
CA PHE A 186 -1.82 18.55 -1.32
C PHE A 186 -3.31 18.55 -1.72
N LYS A 187 -4.05 19.60 -1.35
CA LYS A 187 -5.48 19.75 -1.67
C LYS A 187 -5.81 19.74 -3.17
N ASP A 188 -4.83 20.13 -4.02
CA ASP A 188 -5.00 20.20 -5.48
C ASP A 188 -4.65 18.88 -6.18
N VAL A 189 -4.16 17.91 -5.40
CA VAL A 189 -3.73 16.59 -5.88
C VAL A 189 -4.57 15.48 -5.27
N TRP A 190 -5.34 15.78 -4.21
CA TRP A 190 -6.17 14.79 -3.53
C TRP A 190 -7.11 14.07 -4.51
N ILE A 191 -6.97 12.75 -4.59
CA ILE A 191 -7.72 11.86 -5.49
C ILE A 191 -8.62 10.94 -4.68
#